data_c65038923a5546ce871a715cec39b823
#
_entry.id   c65038923a5546ce871a715cec39b823
#
_cell.length_a   1.000
_cell.length_b   1.000
_cell.length_c   1.000
_cell.angle_alpha   90.00
_cell.angle_beta   90.00
_cell.angle_gamma   90.00
#
_symmetry.space_group_name_H-M   'P 1'
#
loop_
_entity.id
_entity.type
_entity.pdbx_description
1 polymer ?
#
loop_
_entity_poly.entity_id
_entity_poly.type
_entity_poly.pdbx_seq_one_letter_code
_entity_poly.pdbx_strand_id
1 'polypeptide(L)'
;FQLTVNVASVAIIFLCTVIGLFTDFENPFNALDLLWINIIMDGPPALTLGLEPIRDDLMKRKPTARNESIVSAEMMVKIAVNGVFMCLICLAQKQWNFLHISVEGADAEEVSNTVIFTLFVLFQLFNAFNCRELGDRSVFPSFFKNKLMLIAFAAAFALQIVITQFAGPVFDTVALGLLDWVKIVALA
;
A
#
# COMPACT_ATOMS: atom_id res chain seq x y z
N PHE A 1 -2.42 10.50 -1.84
CA PHE A 1 -2.07 9.27 -1.09
C PHE A 1 -3.32 8.51 -0.67
N GLN A 2 -4.12 9.00 0.28
CA GLN A 2 -5.31 8.30 0.81
C GLN A 2 -6.29 7.84 -0.29
N LEU A 3 -6.54 8.68 -1.30
CA LEU A 3 -7.39 8.30 -2.43
C LEU A 3 -6.82 7.10 -3.21
N THR A 4 -5.51 7.01 -3.39
CA THR A 4 -4.87 5.85 -4.05
C THR A 4 -5.08 4.58 -3.22
N VAL A 5 -4.87 4.64 -1.90
CA VAL A 5 -5.08 3.52 -0.97
C VAL A 5 -6.53 3.01 -1.07
N ASN A 6 -7.49 3.94 -0.93
CA ASN A 6 -8.90 3.59 -0.95
C ASN A 6 -9.36 3.05 -2.31
N VAL A 7 -8.93 3.65 -3.42
CA VAL A 7 -9.26 3.16 -4.76
C VAL A 7 -8.69 1.77 -4.98
N ALA A 8 -7.44 1.52 -4.58
CA ALA A 8 -6.80 0.22 -4.74
C ALA A 8 -7.50 -0.87 -3.91
N SER A 9 -7.77 -0.61 -2.61
CA SER A 9 -8.43 -1.58 -1.74
C SER A 9 -9.86 -1.90 -2.20
N VAL A 10 -10.65 -0.88 -2.53
CA VAL A 10 -12.01 -1.07 -3.03
C VAL A 10 -12.01 -1.83 -4.36
N ALA A 11 -11.07 -1.52 -5.26
CA ALA A 11 -10.95 -2.22 -6.55
C ALA A 11 -10.62 -3.70 -6.36
N ILE A 12 -9.69 -4.04 -5.45
CA ILE A 12 -9.35 -5.44 -5.15
C ILE A 12 -10.58 -6.17 -4.61
N ILE A 13 -11.24 -5.63 -3.59
CA ILE A 13 -12.43 -6.24 -2.98
C ILE A 13 -13.52 -6.44 -4.01
N PHE A 14 -13.82 -5.40 -4.80
CA PHE A 14 -14.86 -5.45 -5.83
C PHE A 14 -14.56 -6.51 -6.88
N LEU A 15 -13.34 -6.53 -7.42
CA LEU A 15 -12.94 -7.50 -8.43
C LEU A 15 -12.91 -8.93 -7.88
N CYS A 16 -12.38 -9.14 -6.67
CA CYS A 16 -12.42 -10.45 -6.02
C CYS A 16 -13.87 -10.92 -5.82
N THR A 17 -14.76 -10.03 -5.37
CA THR A 17 -16.19 -10.35 -5.20
C THR A 17 -16.84 -10.72 -6.53
N VAL A 18 -16.60 -9.94 -7.60
CA VAL A 18 -17.17 -10.24 -8.93
C VAL A 18 -16.63 -11.54 -9.50
N ILE A 19 -15.34 -11.80 -9.37
CA ILE A 19 -14.73 -13.06 -9.82
C ILE A 19 -15.26 -14.22 -9.00
N GLY A 20 -15.40 -14.06 -7.67
CA GLY A 20 -15.95 -15.06 -6.77
C GLY A 20 -17.41 -15.45 -7.05
N LEU A 21 -18.20 -14.61 -7.75
CA LEU A 21 -19.54 -15.00 -8.21
C LEU A 21 -19.52 -16.11 -9.26
N PHE A 22 -18.41 -16.30 -9.94
CA PHE A 22 -18.26 -17.26 -11.05
C PHE A 22 -17.21 -18.35 -10.78
N THR A 23 -16.44 -18.19 -9.71
CA THR A 23 -15.33 -19.07 -9.32
C THR A 23 -15.26 -19.18 -7.79
N ASP A 24 -14.47 -20.10 -7.28
CA ASP A 24 -14.17 -20.23 -5.84
C ASP A 24 -13.10 -19.22 -5.38
N PHE A 25 -13.09 -18.03 -5.97
CA PHE A 25 -12.10 -17.00 -5.68
C PHE A 25 -12.55 -16.13 -4.49
N GLU A 26 -11.92 -16.31 -3.36
CA GLU A 26 -12.27 -15.59 -2.13
C GLU A 26 -11.56 -14.24 -2.02
N ASN A 27 -12.15 -13.34 -1.23
CA ASN A 27 -11.55 -12.04 -0.93
C ASN A 27 -10.31 -12.22 -0.03
N PRO A 28 -9.13 -11.69 -0.43
CA PRO A 28 -7.90 -11.85 0.35
C PRO A 28 -7.86 -11.01 1.64
N PHE A 29 -8.77 -10.06 1.81
CA PHE A 29 -8.80 -9.18 2.97
C PHE A 29 -9.97 -9.51 3.88
N ASN A 30 -9.69 -9.72 5.16
CA ASN A 30 -10.70 -9.75 6.19
C ASN A 30 -11.00 -8.34 6.73
N ALA A 31 -11.98 -8.20 7.61
CA ALA A 31 -12.37 -6.90 8.17
C ALA A 31 -11.27 -6.25 9.03
N LEU A 32 -10.46 -7.06 9.69
CA LEU A 32 -9.35 -6.57 10.52
C LEU A 32 -8.18 -6.09 9.67
N ASP A 33 -7.92 -6.76 8.54
CA ASP A 33 -6.91 -6.31 7.57
C ASP A 33 -7.25 -4.92 7.03
N LEU A 34 -8.51 -4.71 6.65
CA LEU A 34 -8.99 -3.42 6.17
C LEU A 34 -8.92 -2.33 7.23
N LEU A 35 -9.27 -2.68 8.47
CA LEU A 35 -9.15 -1.75 9.59
C LEU A 35 -7.68 -1.38 9.84
N TRP A 36 -6.79 -2.36 9.81
CA TRP A 36 -5.36 -2.14 9.96
C TRP A 36 -4.79 -1.27 8.83
N ILE A 37 -5.12 -1.58 7.59
CA ILE A 37 -4.72 -0.78 6.42
C ILE A 37 -5.15 0.68 6.62
N ASN A 38 -6.38 0.94 7.00
CA ASN A 38 -6.88 2.28 7.22
C ASN A 38 -6.17 2.99 8.38
N ILE A 39 -5.98 2.34 9.53
CA ILE A 39 -5.33 2.96 10.69
C ILE A 39 -3.87 3.29 10.40
N ILE A 40 -3.11 2.35 9.84
CA ILE A 40 -1.67 2.50 9.63
C ILE A 40 -1.38 3.38 8.43
N MET A 41 -2.19 3.29 7.36
CA MET A 41 -1.92 4.02 6.13
C MET A 41 -2.49 5.44 6.16
N ASP A 42 -3.68 5.62 6.71
CA ASP A 42 -4.33 6.92 6.77
C ASP A 42 -3.79 7.82 7.90
N GLY A 43 -3.27 7.23 8.98
CA GLY A 43 -2.74 7.96 10.13
C GLY A 43 -1.30 8.46 9.91
N PRO A 44 -0.28 7.68 10.31
CA PRO A 44 1.10 8.17 10.38
C PRO A 44 1.68 8.67 9.06
N PRO A 45 1.55 7.96 7.91
CA PRO A 45 2.08 8.44 6.65
C PRO A 45 1.40 9.71 6.15
N ALA A 46 0.08 9.82 6.26
CA ALA A 46 -0.65 11.02 5.83
C ALA A 46 -0.29 12.25 6.68
N LEU A 47 -0.15 12.07 8.00
CA LEU A 47 0.30 13.13 8.91
C LEU A 47 1.71 13.61 8.56
N THR A 48 2.63 12.69 8.29
CA THR A 48 4.01 13.05 7.94
C THR A 48 4.14 13.71 6.58
N LEU A 49 3.26 13.39 5.62
CA LEU A 49 3.13 14.11 4.36
C LEU A 49 2.65 15.54 4.56
N GLY A 50 1.72 15.76 5.51
CA GLY A 50 1.26 17.11 5.89
C GLY A 50 2.34 17.98 6.56
N LEU A 51 3.37 17.37 7.12
CA LEU A 51 4.52 18.02 7.76
C LEU A 51 5.74 18.15 6.83
N GLU A 52 5.57 17.95 5.53
CA GLU A 52 6.66 18.09 4.56
C GLU A 52 7.21 19.53 4.58
N PRO A 53 8.54 19.72 4.58
CA PRO A 53 9.14 21.03 4.60
C PRO A 53 8.69 21.91 3.41
N ILE A 54 8.40 23.18 3.72
CA ILE A 54 7.99 24.16 2.69
C ILE A 54 9.14 24.34 1.69
N ARG A 55 8.81 24.30 0.41
CA ARG A 55 9.79 24.47 -0.67
C ARG A 55 9.90 25.93 -1.07
N ASP A 56 11.12 26.35 -1.37
CA ASP A 56 11.41 27.72 -1.80
C ASP A 56 10.74 28.10 -3.15
N ASP A 57 10.37 27.12 -3.97
CA ASP A 57 9.72 27.32 -5.26
C ASP A 57 8.21 27.52 -5.16
N LEU A 58 7.59 27.19 -4.03
CA LEU A 58 6.14 27.39 -3.82
C LEU A 58 5.75 28.86 -3.90
N MET A 59 6.59 29.75 -3.36
CA MET A 59 6.34 31.21 -3.41
C MET A 59 6.50 31.81 -4.81
N LYS A 60 7.08 31.08 -5.76
CA LYS A 60 7.24 31.50 -7.17
C LYS A 60 6.07 31.08 -8.06
N ARG A 61 5.17 30.24 -7.55
CA ARG A 61 3.99 29.79 -8.29
C ARG A 61 2.87 30.82 -8.17
N LYS A 62 2.07 30.91 -9.24
CA LYS A 62 0.86 31.73 -9.19
C LYS A 62 -0.11 31.18 -8.14
N PRO A 63 -0.85 32.03 -7.43
CA PRO A 63 -1.88 31.59 -6.50
C PRO A 63 -2.91 30.71 -7.20
N THR A 64 -3.34 29.65 -6.52
CA THR A 64 -4.37 28.72 -6.97
C THR A 64 -5.70 29.47 -7.13
N ALA A 65 -6.43 29.27 -8.22
CA ALA A 65 -7.72 29.89 -8.42
C ALA A 65 -8.74 29.39 -7.38
N ARG A 66 -9.61 30.29 -6.89
CA ARG A 66 -10.59 29.97 -5.84
C ARG A 66 -11.55 28.82 -6.19
N ASN A 67 -11.76 28.59 -7.48
CA ASN A 67 -12.64 27.54 -8.02
C ASN A 67 -11.88 26.32 -8.55
N GLU A 68 -10.57 26.22 -8.30
CA GLU A 68 -9.78 25.08 -8.74
C GLU A 68 -10.09 23.85 -7.89
N SER A 69 -10.23 22.70 -8.53
CA SER A 69 -10.46 21.43 -7.84
C SER A 69 -9.24 21.05 -7.01
N ILE A 70 -9.46 20.57 -5.78
CA ILE A 70 -8.40 20.03 -4.91
C ILE A 70 -7.69 18.85 -5.59
N VAL A 71 -8.44 18.05 -6.35
CA VAL A 71 -7.89 16.92 -7.11
C VAL A 71 -7.73 17.36 -8.57
N SER A 72 -6.50 17.53 -9.02
CA SER A 72 -6.19 17.85 -10.41
C SER A 72 -6.33 16.63 -11.32
N ALA A 73 -6.46 16.85 -12.63
CA ALA A 73 -6.50 15.76 -13.62
C ALA A 73 -5.22 14.90 -13.57
N GLU A 74 -4.06 15.50 -13.34
CA GLU A 74 -2.80 14.79 -13.15
C GLU A 74 -2.82 13.88 -11.91
N MET A 75 -3.35 14.38 -10.79
CA MET A 75 -3.53 13.57 -9.58
C MET A 75 -4.49 12.42 -9.83
N MET A 76 -5.59 12.64 -10.55
CA MET A 76 -6.54 11.57 -10.91
C MET A 76 -5.88 10.45 -11.71
N VAL A 77 -5.05 10.80 -12.70
CA VAL A 77 -4.30 9.81 -13.49
C VAL A 77 -3.34 9.02 -12.61
N LYS A 78 -2.58 9.70 -11.74
CA LYS A 78 -1.65 9.03 -10.81
C LYS A 78 -2.38 8.09 -9.84
N ILE A 79 -3.52 8.52 -9.29
CA ILE A 79 -4.36 7.69 -8.41
C ILE A 79 -4.84 6.43 -9.17
N ALA A 80 -5.37 6.62 -10.37
CA ALA A 80 -5.88 5.52 -11.18
C ALA A 80 -4.77 4.54 -11.58
N VAL A 81 -3.64 5.04 -12.07
CA VAL A 81 -2.51 4.19 -12.50
C VAL A 81 -1.96 3.39 -11.32
N ASN A 82 -1.65 4.05 -10.20
CA ASN A 82 -1.11 3.36 -9.03
C ASN A 82 -2.13 2.38 -8.42
N GLY A 83 -3.39 2.79 -8.29
CA GLY A 83 -4.44 1.92 -7.74
C GLY A 83 -4.69 0.68 -8.60
N VAL A 84 -4.78 0.86 -9.92
CA VAL A 84 -4.94 -0.25 -10.87
C VAL A 84 -3.72 -1.16 -10.88
N PHE A 85 -2.51 -0.58 -10.88
CA PHE A 85 -1.26 -1.36 -10.83
C PHE A 85 -1.22 -2.25 -9.58
N MET A 86 -1.45 -1.69 -8.39
CA MET A 86 -1.46 -2.45 -7.14
C MET A 86 -2.53 -3.55 -7.16
N CYS A 87 -3.72 -3.22 -7.64
CA CYS A 87 -4.81 -4.18 -7.77
C CYS A 87 -4.42 -5.34 -8.68
N LEU A 88 -3.88 -5.06 -9.88
CA LEU A 88 -3.50 -6.10 -10.84
C LEU A 88 -2.38 -6.99 -10.30
N ILE A 89 -1.38 -6.45 -9.62
CA ILE A 89 -0.29 -7.24 -9.02
C ILE A 89 -0.83 -8.14 -7.90
N CYS A 90 -1.68 -7.61 -7.00
CA CYS A 90 -2.28 -8.42 -5.94
C CYS A 90 -3.15 -9.55 -6.50
N LEU A 91 -4.00 -9.26 -7.49
CA LEU A 91 -4.80 -10.29 -8.16
C LEU A 91 -3.95 -11.32 -8.90
N ALA A 92 -2.91 -10.87 -9.60
CA ALA A 92 -1.97 -11.76 -10.27
C ALA A 92 -1.24 -12.67 -9.28
N GLN A 93 -0.80 -12.12 -8.13
CA GLN A 93 -0.18 -12.92 -7.08
C GLN A 93 -1.16 -13.95 -6.50
N LYS A 94 -2.41 -13.57 -6.24
CA LYS A 94 -3.43 -14.51 -5.76
C LYS A 94 -3.68 -15.63 -6.77
N GLN A 95 -3.80 -15.30 -8.04
CA GLN A 95 -4.14 -16.28 -9.07
C GLN A 95 -3.00 -17.21 -9.45
N TRP A 96 -1.78 -16.69 -9.54
CA TRP A 96 -0.64 -17.43 -10.10
C TRP A 96 0.48 -17.72 -9.10
N ASN A 97 0.42 -17.19 -7.88
CA ASN A 97 1.49 -17.29 -6.88
C ASN A 97 2.89 -17.16 -7.51
N PHE A 98 3.09 -16.13 -8.32
CA PHE A 98 4.32 -15.96 -9.10
C PHE A 98 5.56 -15.70 -8.23
N LEU A 99 5.38 -15.29 -6.97
CA LEU A 99 6.47 -15.22 -5.99
C LEU A 99 6.89 -16.61 -5.47
N HIS A 100 6.10 -17.65 -5.77
CA HIS A 100 6.34 -19.02 -5.30
C HIS A 100 6.60 -19.07 -3.80
N ILE A 101 5.68 -18.48 -3.02
CA ILE A 101 5.71 -18.52 -1.55
C ILE A 101 4.81 -19.65 -1.08
N SER A 102 5.38 -20.52 -0.25
CA SER A 102 4.68 -21.62 0.42
C SER A 102 5.28 -21.81 1.80
N VAL A 103 4.44 -22.12 2.78
CA VAL A 103 4.86 -22.38 4.17
C VAL A 103 4.45 -23.80 4.53
N GLU A 104 5.39 -24.61 5.00
CA GLU A 104 5.11 -25.99 5.40
C GLU A 104 4.12 -26.02 6.56
N GLY A 105 3.08 -26.84 6.42
CA GLY A 105 2.05 -27.02 7.45
C GLY A 105 0.97 -25.96 7.50
N ALA A 106 1.02 -24.93 6.64
CA ALA A 106 -0.02 -23.91 6.50
C ALA A 106 -0.88 -24.16 5.26
N ASP A 107 -2.13 -23.71 5.31
CA ASP A 107 -3.01 -23.77 4.16
C ASP A 107 -2.55 -22.80 3.06
N ALA A 108 -2.64 -23.24 1.82
CA ALA A 108 -2.17 -22.47 0.67
C ALA A 108 -2.94 -21.14 0.51
N GLU A 109 -4.21 -21.11 0.90
CA GLU A 109 -5.03 -19.91 0.84
C GLU A 109 -4.65 -18.93 1.94
N GLU A 110 -4.43 -19.37 3.17
CA GLU A 110 -3.94 -18.53 4.28
C GLU A 110 -2.59 -17.90 3.94
N VAL A 111 -1.66 -18.69 3.36
CA VAL A 111 -0.38 -18.16 2.88
C VAL A 111 -0.57 -17.11 1.81
N SER A 112 -1.44 -17.37 0.83
CA SER A 112 -1.74 -16.45 -0.26
C SER A 112 -2.33 -15.12 0.27
N ASN A 113 -3.31 -15.19 1.17
CA ASN A 113 -3.93 -14.02 1.78
C ASN A 113 -2.91 -13.21 2.60
N THR A 114 -2.06 -13.88 3.38
CA THR A 114 -0.96 -13.24 4.12
C THR A 114 0.01 -12.49 3.21
N VAL A 115 0.39 -13.11 2.10
CA VAL A 115 1.30 -12.51 1.10
C VAL A 115 0.66 -11.27 0.49
N ILE A 116 -0.61 -11.35 0.10
CA ILE A 116 -1.33 -10.23 -0.52
C ILE A 116 -1.53 -9.09 0.47
N PHE A 117 -1.94 -9.40 1.70
CA PHE A 117 -2.08 -8.41 2.76
C PHE A 117 -0.75 -7.67 3.02
N THR A 118 0.34 -8.42 3.19
CA THR A 118 1.67 -7.86 3.42
C THR A 118 2.15 -7.04 2.22
N LEU A 119 2.00 -7.56 1.01
CA LEU A 119 2.36 -6.89 -0.24
C LEU A 119 1.57 -5.58 -0.41
N PHE A 120 0.27 -5.59 -0.15
CA PHE A 120 -0.57 -4.40 -0.24
C PHE A 120 -0.13 -3.32 0.74
N VAL A 121 0.13 -3.68 2.01
CA VAL A 121 0.64 -2.73 3.01
C VAL A 121 1.97 -2.13 2.57
N LEU A 122 2.91 -2.93 2.04
CA LEU A 122 4.19 -2.43 1.56
C LEU A 122 4.04 -1.52 0.34
N PHE A 123 3.18 -1.86 -0.61
CA PHE A 123 2.85 -0.96 -1.72
C PHE A 123 2.38 0.40 -1.23
N GLN A 124 1.52 0.44 -0.20
CA GLN A 124 1.04 1.70 0.34
C GLN A 124 2.15 2.49 1.05
N LEU A 125 3.01 1.81 1.80
CA LEU A 125 4.16 2.44 2.43
C LEU A 125 5.11 3.08 1.41
N PHE A 126 5.43 2.37 0.33
CA PHE A 126 6.26 2.92 -0.75
C PHE A 126 5.53 4.01 -1.54
N ASN A 127 4.22 3.86 -1.77
CA ASN A 127 3.41 4.88 -2.42
C ASN A 127 3.37 6.21 -1.63
N ALA A 128 3.51 6.17 -0.31
CA ALA A 128 3.63 7.38 0.49
C ALA A 128 4.85 8.23 0.08
N PHE A 129 5.97 7.60 -0.30
CA PHE A 129 7.12 8.32 -0.84
C PHE A 129 6.85 8.87 -2.24
N ASN A 130 6.16 8.14 -3.10
CA ASN A 130 5.79 8.61 -4.43
C ASN A 130 4.86 9.83 -4.37
N CYS A 131 4.01 9.92 -3.35
CA CYS A 131 3.09 11.03 -3.16
C CYS A 131 3.74 12.33 -2.67
N ARG A 132 5.02 12.29 -2.26
CA ARG A 132 5.77 13.51 -1.89
C ARG A 132 6.04 14.42 -3.07
N GLU A 133 6.16 13.85 -4.27
CA GLU A 133 6.47 14.59 -5.48
C GLU A 133 5.31 14.46 -6.48
N LEU A 134 4.57 15.54 -6.65
CA LEU A 134 3.47 15.60 -7.62
C LEU A 134 3.93 15.93 -9.05
N GLY A 135 5.20 16.33 -9.25
CA GLY A 135 5.78 16.67 -10.56
C GLY A 135 6.82 15.64 -11.02
N ASP A 136 7.52 15.96 -12.12
CA ASP A 136 8.55 15.10 -12.73
C ASP A 136 9.89 15.06 -11.97
N ARG A 137 9.91 15.52 -10.73
CA ARG A 137 11.13 15.54 -9.92
C ARG A 137 11.33 14.20 -9.22
N SER A 138 12.58 13.75 -9.18
CA SER A 138 12.96 12.56 -8.42
C SER A 138 12.78 12.76 -6.91
N VAL A 139 12.23 11.75 -6.24
CA VAL A 139 12.07 11.71 -4.77
C VAL A 139 13.42 11.55 -4.05
N PHE A 140 14.42 10.95 -4.72
CA PHE A 140 15.70 10.59 -4.10
C PHE A 140 16.47 11.73 -3.43
N PRO A 141 16.59 12.96 -4.00
CA PRO A 141 17.33 14.05 -3.35
C PRO A 141 16.68 14.57 -2.06
N SER A 142 15.37 14.36 -1.92
CA SER A 142 14.60 14.80 -0.74
C SER A 142 14.29 13.67 0.23
N PHE A 143 14.66 12.43 -0.09
CA PHE A 143 14.27 11.23 0.66
C PHE A 143 14.58 11.33 2.16
N PHE A 144 15.76 11.76 2.53
CA PHE A 144 16.20 11.88 3.92
C PHE A 144 15.84 13.19 4.62
N LYS A 145 15.20 14.14 3.91
CA LYS A 145 14.87 15.45 4.50
C LYS A 145 13.72 15.37 5.51
N ASN A 146 12.74 14.51 5.27
CA ASN A 146 11.63 14.28 6.20
C ASN A 146 11.94 13.09 7.11
N LYS A 147 12.64 13.35 8.21
CA LYS A 147 12.99 12.31 9.20
C LYS A 147 11.77 11.69 9.85
N LEU A 148 10.69 12.48 10.06
CA LEU A 148 9.47 12.00 10.68
C LEU A 148 8.78 10.96 9.80
N MET A 149 8.77 11.18 8.48
CA MET A 149 8.24 10.21 7.52
C MET A 149 9.04 8.91 7.52
N LEU A 150 10.38 8.99 7.60
CA LEU A 150 11.22 7.79 7.69
C LEU A 150 10.95 7.00 8.98
N ILE A 151 10.76 7.69 10.10
CA ILE A 151 10.40 7.05 11.38
C ILE A 151 9.02 6.40 11.28
N ALA A 152 8.03 7.09 10.72
CA ALA A 152 6.68 6.54 10.54
C ALA A 152 6.69 5.32 9.61
N PHE A 153 7.46 5.38 8.51
CA PHE A 153 7.65 4.25 7.62
C PHE A 153 8.28 3.06 8.34
N ALA A 154 9.40 3.28 9.05
CA ALA A 154 10.09 2.21 9.78
C ALA A 154 9.19 1.61 10.87
N ALA A 155 8.43 2.43 11.59
CA ALA A 155 7.49 1.97 12.60
C ALA A 155 6.35 1.13 11.99
N ALA A 156 5.73 1.60 10.90
CA ALA A 156 4.67 0.87 10.21
C ALA A 156 5.19 -0.44 9.61
N PHE A 157 6.38 -0.44 9.02
CA PHE A 157 7.03 -1.65 8.52
C PHE A 157 7.34 -2.65 9.62
N ALA A 158 7.89 -2.19 10.76
CA ALA A 158 8.15 -3.05 11.91
C ALA A 158 6.86 -3.64 12.49
N LEU A 159 5.80 -2.83 12.60
CA LEU A 159 4.49 -3.30 13.05
C LEU A 159 3.90 -4.33 12.08
N GLN A 160 4.06 -4.14 10.77
CA GLN A 160 3.63 -5.14 9.79
C GLN A 160 4.36 -6.47 9.97
N ILE A 161 5.68 -6.44 10.22
CA ILE A 161 6.43 -7.66 10.53
C ILE A 161 5.86 -8.34 11.78
N VAL A 162 5.61 -7.57 12.85
CA VAL A 162 5.07 -8.12 14.10
C VAL A 162 3.71 -8.76 13.87
N ILE A 163 2.81 -8.12 13.13
CA ILE A 163 1.48 -8.65 12.82
C ILE A 163 1.59 -9.94 12.02
N THR A 164 2.32 -9.92 10.92
CA THR A 164 2.46 -11.09 10.05
C THR A 164 3.10 -12.28 10.78
N GLN A 165 4.06 -12.03 11.68
CA GLN A 165 4.79 -13.12 12.36
C GLN A 165 4.12 -13.63 13.63
N PHE A 166 3.39 -12.78 14.37
CA PHE A 166 2.94 -13.11 15.72
C PHE A 166 1.45 -12.96 15.95
N ALA A 167 0.73 -12.27 15.07
CA ALA A 167 -0.70 -12.00 15.25
C ALA A 167 -1.61 -12.90 14.40
N GLY A 168 -1.13 -14.06 13.97
CA GLY A 168 -1.89 -15.04 13.17
C GLY A 168 -3.31 -15.31 13.70
N PRO A 169 -3.50 -15.57 15.00
CA PRO A 169 -4.84 -15.84 15.54
C PRO A 169 -5.82 -14.67 15.43
N VAL A 170 -5.34 -13.46 15.16
CA VAL A 170 -6.17 -12.24 15.08
C VAL A 170 -6.36 -11.79 13.62
N PHE A 171 -5.33 -11.91 12.81
CA PHE A 171 -5.30 -11.43 11.43
C PHE A 171 -5.32 -12.56 10.38
N ASP A 172 -5.52 -13.79 10.80
CA ASP A 172 -5.47 -14.98 9.93
C ASP A 172 -4.19 -14.99 9.07
N THR A 173 -3.04 -14.64 9.69
CA THR A 173 -1.75 -14.55 9.00
C THR A 173 -0.85 -15.71 9.37
N VAL A 174 -0.03 -16.12 8.42
CA VAL A 174 0.99 -17.16 8.56
C VAL A 174 2.37 -16.51 8.65
N ALA A 175 3.22 -17.02 9.55
CA ALA A 175 4.58 -16.53 9.67
C ALA A 175 5.39 -16.80 8.39
N LEU A 176 5.92 -15.75 7.77
CA LEU A 176 6.68 -15.82 6.52
C LEU A 176 8.18 -15.97 6.78
N GLY A 177 8.86 -16.72 5.92
CA GLY A 177 10.32 -16.85 5.96
C GLY A 177 11.04 -15.57 5.53
N LEU A 178 12.33 -15.46 5.90
CA LEU A 178 13.14 -14.29 5.53
C LEU A 178 13.23 -14.10 4.01
N LEU A 179 13.35 -15.17 3.25
CA LEU A 179 13.40 -15.11 1.78
C LEU A 179 12.08 -14.61 1.19
N ASP A 180 10.96 -14.96 1.80
CA ASP A 180 9.63 -14.54 1.34
C ASP A 180 9.45 -13.03 1.59
N TRP A 181 9.90 -12.54 2.74
CA TRP A 181 9.97 -11.09 3.01
C TRP A 181 10.80 -10.35 1.97
N VAL A 182 11.99 -10.89 1.61
CA VAL A 182 12.85 -10.28 0.57
C VAL A 182 12.13 -10.23 -0.78
N LYS A 183 11.43 -11.30 -1.18
CA LYS A 183 10.66 -11.34 -2.43
C LYS A 183 9.53 -10.30 -2.44
N ILE A 184 8.77 -10.21 -1.33
CA ILE A 184 7.66 -9.26 -1.20
C ILE A 184 8.17 -7.81 -1.22
N VAL A 185 9.22 -7.50 -0.46
CA VAL A 185 9.83 -6.16 -0.44
C VAL A 185 10.44 -5.78 -1.79
N ALA A 186 11.02 -6.74 -2.51
CA ALA A 186 11.60 -6.48 -3.84
C ALA A 186 10.53 -6.21 -4.91
N LEU A 187 9.32 -6.74 -4.73
CA LEU A 187 8.19 -6.51 -5.64
C LEU A 187 7.46 -5.18 -5.31
N ALA A 188 7.40 -4.81 -4.03
CA ALA A 188 6.71 -3.63 -3.56
C ALA A 188 7.49 -2.33 -3.86
#